data_3318c293be17a6ceeb3f82ce98c24ad9
#
_entry.id   3318c293be17a6ceeb3f82ce98c24ad9
#
_cell.length_a   1.000
_cell.length_b   1.000
_cell.length_c   1.000
_cell.angle_alpha   90.00
_cell.angle_beta   90.00
_cell.angle_gamma   90.00
#
_symmetry.space_group_name_H-M   'P 1'
#
loop_
_entity.id
_entity.type
_entity.pdbx_description
1 polymer ?
#
loop_
_entity_poly.entity_id
_entity_poly.type
_entity_poly.pdbx_seq_one_letter_code
_entity_poly.pdbx_strand_id
1 'polypeptide(L)'
;MSRIFIAALGFFMMAIAPMTLADETCMSPYMAKIVGQEDYVYIWTLGMEGVGDGEDKLVTVDVNPDSKTYGEVVHSLSVGGRNEAHHSGLTDDRRYLWASGLDTSKIFIFDIYTDPAKPRLHREIDDFVAKTGGIVGPHTNYALPGRMLITGLSNNRDHGGRTGMAEYTNDGDFITSVWMPTDDNLQGAVKSGNYADGYGYDARALPRRNVLVTSSFTGWNNYMMNLGKMMGDPEAMKRFGNTVVIWDLHARTPKKVLDVPGAP
;
A
#
# COMPACT_ATOMS: atom_id res chain seq x y z
N MET A 1 -12.18 -15.69 -78.78
CA MET A 1 -11.33 -16.09 -77.71
C MET A 1 -11.27 -14.91 -76.69
N SER A 2 -12.13 -14.92 -75.67
CA SER A 2 -12.26 -13.82 -74.72
C SER A 2 -11.56 -14.23 -73.40
N ARG A 3 -10.54 -13.49 -73.02
CA ARG A 3 -9.81 -13.72 -71.73
C ARG A 3 -10.44 -12.87 -70.64
N ILE A 4 -11.05 -13.53 -69.68
CA ILE A 4 -11.60 -12.93 -68.48
C ILE A 4 -10.42 -12.78 -67.48
N PHE A 5 -10.11 -11.53 -67.11
CA PHE A 5 -9.20 -11.25 -66.02
C PHE A 5 -10.01 -11.20 -64.68
N ILE A 6 -9.74 -12.15 -63.80
CA ILE A 6 -10.24 -12.14 -62.44
C ILE A 6 -9.23 -11.38 -61.58
N ALA A 7 -9.61 -10.19 -61.14
CA ALA A 7 -8.86 -9.43 -60.15
C ALA A 7 -9.23 -9.95 -58.75
N ALA A 8 -8.30 -10.59 -58.07
CA ALA A 8 -8.45 -11.00 -56.67
C ALA A 8 -8.19 -9.77 -55.76
N LEU A 9 -9.24 -9.27 -55.14
CA LEU A 9 -9.17 -8.21 -54.14
C LEU A 9 -8.79 -8.86 -52.81
N GLY A 10 -7.50 -8.75 -52.42
CA GLY A 10 -7.00 -9.20 -51.12
C GLY A 10 -7.48 -8.26 -50.04
N PHE A 11 -8.42 -8.71 -49.19
CA PHE A 11 -8.85 -7.99 -48.00
C PHE A 11 -7.77 -8.17 -46.92
N PHE A 12 -6.98 -7.12 -46.67
CA PHE A 12 -6.02 -7.07 -45.58
C PHE A 12 -6.79 -6.77 -44.30
N MET A 13 -7.19 -7.80 -43.55
CA MET A 13 -7.66 -7.64 -42.18
C MET A 13 -6.49 -7.22 -41.32
N MET A 14 -6.36 -5.92 -41.06
CA MET A 14 -5.55 -5.44 -39.95
C MET A 14 -6.20 -5.95 -38.66
N ALA A 15 -5.61 -6.98 -38.07
CA ALA A 15 -5.91 -7.36 -36.69
C ALA A 15 -5.48 -6.21 -35.78
N ILE A 16 -6.44 -5.41 -35.34
CA ILE A 16 -6.23 -4.48 -34.21
C ILE A 16 -6.04 -5.38 -33.00
N ALA A 17 -4.78 -5.67 -32.65
CA ALA A 17 -4.47 -6.26 -31.36
C ALA A 17 -5.05 -5.33 -30.29
N PRO A 18 -5.83 -5.84 -29.32
CA PRO A 18 -6.22 -5.02 -28.19
C PRO A 18 -4.92 -4.54 -27.55
N MET A 19 -4.72 -3.23 -27.49
CA MET A 19 -3.70 -2.65 -26.64
C MET A 19 -4.06 -3.11 -25.22
N THR A 20 -3.34 -4.09 -24.70
CA THR A 20 -3.35 -4.39 -23.29
C THR A 20 -2.74 -3.17 -22.62
N LEU A 21 -3.61 -2.30 -22.11
CA LEU A 21 -3.19 -1.27 -21.18
C LEU A 21 -2.42 -2.01 -20.06
N ALA A 22 -1.17 -1.62 -19.85
CA ALA A 22 -0.39 -2.15 -18.75
C ALA A 22 -1.21 -1.94 -17.48
N ASP A 23 -1.63 -3.04 -16.86
CA ASP A 23 -2.31 -2.97 -15.57
C ASP A 23 -1.25 -2.61 -14.53
N GLU A 24 -1.52 -1.60 -13.72
CA GLU A 24 -0.63 -1.18 -12.64
C GLU A 24 -0.64 -2.27 -11.56
N THR A 25 0.25 -3.25 -11.66
CA THR A 25 0.22 -4.50 -10.90
C THR A 25 0.29 -4.32 -9.38
N CYS A 26 0.77 -3.17 -8.91
CA CYS A 26 0.85 -2.83 -7.48
C CYS A 26 -0.36 -2.03 -6.98
N MET A 27 -1.23 -1.56 -7.87
CA MET A 27 -2.39 -0.76 -7.51
C MET A 27 -3.60 -1.62 -7.18
N SER A 28 -4.52 -1.06 -6.41
CA SER A 28 -5.78 -1.73 -6.12
C SER A 28 -6.64 -1.87 -7.37
N PRO A 29 -7.32 -3.02 -7.58
CA PRO A 29 -8.25 -3.21 -8.70
C PRO A 29 -9.49 -2.31 -8.62
N TYR A 30 -9.67 -1.59 -7.54
CA TYR A 30 -10.76 -0.62 -7.35
C TYR A 30 -10.41 0.80 -7.80
N MET A 31 -9.16 1.05 -8.14
CA MET A 31 -8.71 2.38 -8.56
C MET A 31 -9.45 2.85 -9.82
N ALA A 32 -9.82 4.11 -9.84
CA ALA A 32 -10.31 4.77 -11.04
C ALA A 32 -9.26 4.73 -12.14
N LYS A 33 -9.72 4.52 -13.37
CA LYS A 33 -8.81 4.54 -14.53
C LYS A 33 -8.23 5.93 -14.74
N ILE A 34 -6.98 5.98 -15.12
CA ILE A 34 -6.33 7.21 -15.53
C ILE A 34 -6.98 7.68 -16.85
N VAL A 35 -7.31 8.96 -16.91
CA VAL A 35 -7.84 9.63 -18.09
C VAL A 35 -6.85 10.73 -18.47
N GLY A 36 -6.25 10.61 -19.67
CA GLY A 36 -5.21 11.53 -20.12
C GLY A 36 -3.82 11.01 -19.83
N GLN A 37 -2.90 11.90 -19.53
CA GLN A 37 -1.50 11.61 -19.17
C GLN A 37 -1.21 12.16 -17.78
N GLU A 38 -0.30 11.50 -17.08
CA GLU A 38 0.21 11.97 -15.80
C GLU A 38 1.27 13.04 -16.06
N ASP A 39 1.04 14.24 -15.53
CA ASP A 39 1.99 15.35 -15.62
C ASP A 39 2.95 15.39 -14.43
N TYR A 40 2.60 14.75 -13.33
CA TYR A 40 3.36 14.81 -12.08
C TYR A 40 3.55 13.43 -11.46
N VAL A 41 4.72 13.21 -10.85
CA VAL A 41 4.97 12.09 -9.93
C VAL A 41 5.16 12.63 -8.52
N TYR A 42 4.59 11.91 -7.55
CA TYR A 42 4.71 12.23 -6.13
C TYR A 42 5.67 11.26 -5.47
N ILE A 43 6.62 11.81 -4.72
CA ILE A 43 7.63 11.03 -4.02
C ILE A 43 7.53 11.35 -2.53
N TRP A 44 7.21 10.35 -1.72
CA TRP A 44 7.21 10.44 -0.27
C TRP A 44 8.64 10.19 0.21
N THR A 45 9.34 11.24 0.66
CA THR A 45 10.77 11.22 0.94
C THR A 45 11.06 11.17 2.43
N LEU A 46 12.01 10.31 2.79
CA LEU A 46 12.51 10.15 4.15
C LEU A 46 13.48 11.26 4.52
N GLY A 47 13.23 11.96 5.62
CA GLY A 47 14.16 12.88 6.24
C GLY A 47 15.35 12.13 6.87
N MET A 48 16.55 12.65 6.68
CA MET A 48 17.78 12.10 7.28
C MET A 48 18.49 13.14 8.10
N GLU A 49 18.95 12.74 9.29
CA GLU A 49 19.76 13.61 10.16
C GLU A 49 21.03 14.08 9.42
N GLY A 50 21.28 15.38 9.46
CA GLY A 50 22.43 16.01 8.79
C GLY A 50 22.26 16.19 7.29
N VAL A 51 21.12 15.88 6.70
CA VAL A 51 20.80 16.11 5.29
C VAL A 51 19.63 17.07 5.18
N GLY A 52 19.87 18.27 4.63
CA GLY A 52 18.85 19.32 4.52
C GLY A 52 18.29 19.71 5.89
N ASP A 53 16.96 19.77 6.00
CA ASP A 53 16.27 20.05 7.26
C ASP A 53 15.93 18.77 8.06
N GLY A 54 16.20 17.58 7.51
CA GLY A 54 15.94 16.31 8.16
C GLY A 54 14.45 15.91 8.25
N GLU A 55 13.58 16.59 7.54
CA GLU A 55 12.14 16.36 7.59
C GLU A 55 11.63 15.47 6.45
N ASP A 56 10.60 14.68 6.73
CA ASP A 56 9.87 13.94 5.71
C ASP A 56 9.03 14.89 4.85
N LYS A 57 8.99 14.64 3.54
CA LYS A 57 8.32 15.53 2.58
C LYS A 57 7.59 14.78 1.49
N LEU A 58 6.48 15.36 1.05
CA LEU A 58 5.92 15.03 -0.25
C LEU A 58 6.55 15.93 -1.30
N VAL A 59 7.26 15.33 -2.25
CA VAL A 59 7.92 16.02 -3.35
C VAL A 59 7.14 15.79 -4.63
N THR A 60 6.88 16.84 -5.39
CA THR A 60 6.23 16.78 -6.70
C THR A 60 7.27 17.05 -7.79
N VAL A 61 7.39 16.13 -8.73
CA VAL A 61 8.26 16.26 -9.90
C VAL A 61 7.40 16.37 -11.15
N ASP A 62 7.70 17.32 -11.99
CA ASP A 62 7.08 17.46 -13.31
C ASP A 62 7.62 16.37 -14.24
N VAL A 63 6.74 15.54 -14.78
CA VAL A 63 7.08 14.45 -15.70
C VAL A 63 6.45 14.63 -17.08
N ASN A 64 5.82 15.77 -17.34
CA ASN A 64 5.30 16.11 -18.65
C ASN A 64 6.44 16.48 -19.60
N PRO A 65 6.74 15.68 -20.64
CA PRO A 65 7.86 15.92 -21.54
C PRO A 65 7.74 17.22 -22.36
N ASP A 66 6.54 17.78 -22.45
CA ASP A 66 6.28 19.04 -23.16
C ASP A 66 6.37 20.27 -22.24
N SER A 67 6.58 20.06 -20.95
CA SER A 67 6.73 21.14 -19.97
C SER A 67 8.14 21.71 -19.96
N LYS A 68 8.24 23.02 -19.63
CA LYS A 68 9.53 23.67 -19.44
C LYS A 68 10.26 23.21 -18.18
N THR A 69 9.54 22.61 -17.23
CA THR A 69 10.06 22.12 -15.95
C THR A 69 10.13 20.60 -15.90
N TYR A 70 10.13 19.94 -17.08
CA TYR A 70 10.28 18.51 -17.18
C TYR A 70 11.50 17.97 -16.43
N GLY A 71 11.27 17.04 -15.49
CA GLY A 71 12.31 16.45 -14.64
C GLY A 71 12.71 17.30 -13.42
N GLU A 72 12.07 18.44 -13.21
CA GLU A 72 12.36 19.31 -12.07
C GLU A 72 11.40 19.07 -10.91
N VAL A 73 11.89 19.30 -9.69
CA VAL A 73 11.05 19.38 -8.49
C VAL A 73 10.29 20.71 -8.54
N VAL A 74 8.98 20.65 -8.71
CA VAL A 74 8.13 21.84 -8.80
C VAL A 74 7.47 22.22 -7.47
N HIS A 75 7.39 21.27 -6.53
CA HIS A 75 6.85 21.50 -5.19
C HIS A 75 7.46 20.54 -4.17
N SER A 76 7.57 21.01 -2.93
CA SER A 76 7.99 20.20 -1.79
C SER A 76 7.20 20.63 -0.56
N LEU A 77 6.53 19.69 0.10
CA LEU A 77 5.70 19.94 1.27
C LEU A 77 6.19 19.10 2.44
N SER A 78 6.78 19.75 3.45
CA SER A 78 7.14 19.09 4.70
C SER A 78 5.91 18.80 5.56
N VAL A 79 5.98 17.70 6.33
CA VAL A 79 4.97 17.33 7.32
C VAL A 79 5.44 17.57 8.76
N GLY A 80 6.59 18.19 8.93
CA GLY A 80 7.19 18.50 10.23
C GLY A 80 7.91 17.30 10.86
N GLY A 81 9.24 17.31 10.83
CA GLY A 81 10.09 16.29 11.42
C GLY A 81 10.19 14.99 10.62
N ARG A 82 10.97 14.06 11.16
CA ARG A 82 11.16 12.72 10.63
C ARG A 82 10.10 11.78 11.22
N ASN A 83 9.30 11.18 10.37
CA ASN A 83 8.24 10.24 10.73
C ASN A 83 8.54 8.82 10.26
N GLU A 84 9.66 8.58 9.61
CA GLU A 84 9.98 7.38 8.82
C GLU A 84 9.03 7.25 7.63
N ALA A 85 9.18 8.15 6.64
CA ALA A 85 8.44 8.09 5.38
C ALA A 85 8.60 6.72 4.73
N HIS A 86 7.50 5.99 4.57
CA HIS A 86 7.55 4.60 4.14
C HIS A 86 6.66 4.38 2.90
N HIS A 87 5.48 3.81 3.05
CA HIS A 87 4.59 3.57 1.93
C HIS A 87 3.57 4.68 1.73
N SER A 88 3.15 4.84 0.48
CA SER A 88 2.04 5.69 0.10
C SER A 88 1.08 4.96 -0.83
N GLY A 89 -0.15 5.44 -0.93
CA GLY A 89 -1.16 4.89 -1.81
C GLY A 89 -2.24 5.91 -2.13
N LEU A 90 -2.81 5.82 -3.32
CA LEU A 90 -3.90 6.69 -3.75
C LEU A 90 -5.24 6.14 -3.28
N THR A 91 -6.22 7.03 -3.02
CA THR A 91 -7.63 6.65 -2.87
C THR A 91 -8.19 6.10 -4.18
N ASP A 92 -9.28 5.31 -4.11
CA ASP A 92 -9.89 4.69 -5.29
C ASP A 92 -10.33 5.70 -6.36
N ASP A 93 -10.70 6.91 -5.96
CA ASP A 93 -11.03 8.04 -6.84
C ASP A 93 -9.81 8.88 -7.27
N ARG A 94 -8.59 8.53 -6.81
CA ARG A 94 -7.31 9.23 -7.05
C ARG A 94 -7.28 10.69 -6.57
N ARG A 95 -8.17 11.06 -5.67
CA ARG A 95 -8.23 12.43 -5.15
C ARG A 95 -7.17 12.71 -4.10
N TYR A 96 -6.91 11.72 -3.27
CA TYR A 96 -5.95 11.84 -2.17
C TYR A 96 -4.81 10.85 -2.31
N LEU A 97 -3.63 11.29 -1.92
CA LEU A 97 -2.48 10.45 -1.64
C LEU A 97 -2.36 10.28 -0.13
N TRP A 98 -2.43 9.05 0.34
CA TRP A 98 -2.17 8.67 1.72
C TRP A 98 -0.71 8.25 1.87
N ALA A 99 -0.03 8.74 2.90
CA ALA A 99 1.36 8.46 3.13
C ALA A 99 1.60 8.17 4.62
N SER A 100 2.26 7.06 4.90
CA SER A 100 2.49 6.60 6.26
C SER A 100 3.83 7.08 6.80
N GLY A 101 3.82 7.55 8.04
CA GLY A 101 4.97 7.75 8.89
C GLY A 101 5.11 6.55 9.82
N LEU A 102 5.97 5.60 9.45
CA LEU A 102 6.05 4.29 10.08
C LEU A 102 6.43 4.40 11.56
N ASP A 103 7.42 5.23 11.90
CA ASP A 103 7.98 5.41 13.25
C ASP A 103 7.00 6.11 14.19
N THR A 104 6.37 7.16 13.73
CA THR A 104 5.42 7.94 14.54
C THR A 104 4.02 7.36 14.58
N SER A 105 3.73 6.36 13.75
CA SER A 105 2.39 5.82 13.52
C SER A 105 1.37 6.88 13.09
N LYS A 106 1.83 7.93 12.43
CA LYS A 106 1.00 8.96 11.82
C LYS A 106 0.68 8.62 10.36
N ILE A 107 -0.41 9.16 9.87
CA ILE A 107 -0.76 9.06 8.45
C ILE A 107 -1.07 10.46 7.94
N PHE A 108 -0.51 10.81 6.79
CA PHE A 108 -0.70 12.09 6.15
C PHE A 108 -1.53 11.89 4.88
N ILE A 109 -2.59 12.68 4.73
CA ILE A 109 -3.50 12.66 3.58
C ILE A 109 -3.28 13.94 2.80
N PHE A 110 -2.86 13.83 1.56
CA PHE A 110 -2.60 14.98 0.69
C PHE A 110 -3.68 15.08 -0.38
N ASP A 111 -4.26 16.26 -0.55
CA ASP A 111 -5.11 16.61 -1.71
C ASP A 111 -4.19 16.86 -2.91
N ILE A 112 -4.22 15.91 -3.85
CA ILE A 112 -3.48 15.97 -5.11
C ILE A 112 -4.38 16.28 -6.30
N TYR A 113 -5.68 16.43 -6.06
CA TYR A 113 -6.68 16.67 -7.10
C TYR A 113 -6.91 18.16 -7.37
N THR A 114 -6.95 18.97 -6.31
CA THR A 114 -7.28 20.40 -6.43
C THR A 114 -6.19 21.18 -7.16
N ASP A 115 -4.93 20.91 -6.89
CA ASP A 115 -3.76 21.43 -7.61
C ASP A 115 -2.69 20.35 -7.66
N PRO A 116 -2.64 19.55 -8.74
CA PRO A 116 -1.69 18.45 -8.85
C PRO A 116 -0.23 18.88 -8.80
N ALA A 117 0.10 20.11 -9.27
CA ALA A 117 1.46 20.63 -9.18
C ALA A 117 1.88 21.01 -7.76
N LYS A 118 0.90 21.35 -6.90
CA LYS A 118 1.12 21.83 -5.54
C LYS A 118 0.18 21.17 -4.53
N PRO A 119 0.36 19.89 -4.25
CA PRO A 119 -0.42 19.17 -3.25
C PRO A 119 -0.45 19.89 -1.90
N ARG A 120 -1.54 19.74 -1.18
CA ARG A 120 -1.71 20.30 0.16
C ARG A 120 -2.02 19.20 1.15
N LEU A 121 -1.53 19.35 2.38
CA LEU A 121 -1.98 18.48 3.46
C LEU A 121 -3.48 18.72 3.69
N HIS A 122 -4.27 17.68 3.44
CA HIS A 122 -5.70 17.66 3.71
C HIS A 122 -5.97 17.32 5.17
N ARG A 123 -5.29 16.27 5.68
CA ARG A 123 -5.46 15.79 7.05
C ARG A 123 -4.21 15.06 7.55
N GLU A 124 -3.94 15.19 8.83
CA GLU A 124 -3.04 14.32 9.59
C GLU A 124 -3.88 13.45 10.53
N ILE A 125 -3.61 12.15 10.54
CA ILE A 125 -4.16 11.19 11.52
C ILE A 125 -3.03 10.91 12.51
N ASP A 126 -3.13 11.46 13.70
CA ASP A 126 -2.17 11.32 14.80
C ASP A 126 -2.68 10.39 15.91
N ASP A 127 -3.93 9.98 15.83
CA ASP A 127 -4.61 9.11 16.79
C ASP A 127 -4.76 7.65 16.30
N PHE A 128 -4.01 7.25 15.25
CA PHE A 128 -4.07 5.93 14.63
C PHE A 128 -3.96 4.80 15.68
N VAL A 129 -2.97 4.87 16.56
CA VAL A 129 -2.73 3.84 17.58
C VAL A 129 -3.93 3.71 18.52
N ALA A 130 -4.47 4.83 18.97
CA ALA A 130 -5.61 4.85 19.91
C ALA A 130 -6.88 4.33 19.24
N LYS A 131 -7.18 4.77 18.01
CA LYS A 131 -8.37 4.37 17.26
C LYS A 131 -8.37 2.89 16.89
N THR A 132 -7.22 2.34 16.57
CA THR A 132 -7.08 0.94 16.15
C THR A 132 -7.01 -0.04 17.33
N GLY A 133 -6.91 0.46 18.56
CA GLY A 133 -6.74 -0.36 19.77
C GLY A 133 -5.31 -0.88 19.94
N GLY A 134 -4.32 -0.17 19.38
CA GLY A 134 -2.92 -0.45 19.63
C GLY A 134 -2.10 -0.92 18.41
N ILE A 135 -2.62 -0.89 17.20
CA ILE A 135 -1.83 -1.15 15.98
C ILE A 135 -0.83 -0.01 15.82
N VAL A 136 0.45 -0.33 15.56
CA VAL A 136 1.53 0.62 15.27
C VAL A 136 2.20 0.31 13.95
N GLY A 137 2.94 1.30 13.43
CA GLY A 137 3.67 1.17 12.18
C GLY A 137 2.74 0.98 10.98
N PRO A 138 1.90 1.98 10.61
CA PRO A 138 1.07 1.90 9.43
C PRO A 138 1.96 1.68 8.20
N HIS A 139 1.73 0.59 7.49
CA HIS A 139 2.61 0.16 6.39
C HIS A 139 1.95 0.37 5.04
N THR A 140 1.06 -0.52 4.63
CA THR A 140 0.39 -0.43 3.33
C THR A 140 -0.79 0.52 3.39
N ASN A 141 -0.92 1.38 2.39
CA ASN A 141 -2.11 2.19 2.14
C ASN A 141 -2.79 1.65 0.88
N TYR A 142 -3.86 0.87 1.05
CA TYR A 142 -4.51 0.14 -0.03
C TYR A 142 -5.95 0.60 -0.25
N ALA A 143 -6.25 1.06 -1.47
CA ALA A 143 -7.59 1.54 -1.81
C ALA A 143 -8.61 0.40 -1.87
N LEU A 144 -9.75 0.62 -1.24
CA LEU A 144 -11.00 -0.12 -1.39
C LEU A 144 -12.10 0.86 -1.79
N PRO A 145 -13.27 0.42 -2.25
CA PRO A 145 -14.33 1.35 -2.63
C PRO A 145 -14.70 2.33 -1.51
N GLY A 146 -14.38 3.63 -1.72
CA GLY A 146 -14.65 4.72 -0.79
C GLY A 146 -13.88 4.66 0.54
N ARG A 147 -12.79 3.89 0.61
CA ARG A 147 -12.01 3.74 1.85
C ARG A 147 -10.58 3.29 1.60
N MET A 148 -9.73 3.50 2.59
CA MET A 148 -8.37 3.02 2.64
C MET A 148 -8.23 1.90 3.67
N LEU A 149 -7.57 0.81 3.28
CA LEU A 149 -7.14 -0.27 4.16
C LEU A 149 -5.67 -0.06 4.49
N ILE A 150 -5.37 -0.01 5.78
CA ILE A 150 -4.01 0.22 6.30
C ILE A 150 -3.58 -1.04 7.06
N THR A 151 -2.47 -1.64 6.69
CA THR A 151 -1.86 -2.71 7.50
C THR A 151 -0.89 -2.11 8.50
N GLY A 152 -0.79 -2.70 9.69
CA GLY A 152 0.23 -2.33 10.67
C GLY A 152 1.35 -3.35 10.73
N LEU A 153 2.56 -2.93 11.11
CA LEU A 153 3.68 -3.85 11.33
C LEU A 153 3.60 -4.56 12.67
N SER A 154 3.06 -3.90 13.71
CA SER A 154 3.16 -4.38 15.07
C SER A 154 2.03 -3.81 15.95
N ASN A 155 2.21 -3.91 17.25
CA ASN A 155 1.32 -3.36 18.27
C ASN A 155 2.11 -2.54 19.31
N ASN A 156 1.40 -1.69 20.05
CA ASN A 156 1.98 -0.79 21.03
C ASN A 156 2.28 -1.43 22.40
N ARG A 157 1.94 -2.70 22.62
CA ARG A 157 2.13 -3.39 23.89
C ARG A 157 3.54 -3.92 24.06
N ASP A 158 4.05 -4.59 23.02
CA ASP A 158 5.34 -5.27 23.05
C ASP A 158 6.20 -5.04 21.80
N HIS A 159 5.67 -4.33 20.79
CA HIS A 159 6.32 -4.10 19.50
C HIS A 159 6.81 -5.39 18.81
N GLY A 160 6.20 -6.52 19.17
CA GLY A 160 6.44 -7.84 18.58
C GLY A 160 5.46 -8.20 17.49
N GLY A 161 5.05 -9.46 17.48
CA GLY A 161 4.00 -9.94 16.58
C GLY A 161 2.61 -9.43 16.98
N ARG A 162 1.57 -10.03 16.42
CA ARG A 162 0.17 -9.68 16.59
C ARG A 162 -0.13 -8.21 16.28
N THR A 163 -0.26 -7.95 15.03
CA THR A 163 -0.77 -6.70 14.48
C THR A 163 -2.14 -6.91 13.83
N GLY A 164 -2.59 -5.92 13.11
CA GLY A 164 -3.86 -5.94 12.39
C GLY A 164 -3.85 -5.01 11.20
N MET A 165 -5.04 -4.78 10.70
CA MET A 165 -5.33 -3.80 9.66
C MET A 165 -6.47 -2.90 10.09
N ALA A 166 -6.48 -1.66 9.62
CA ALA A 166 -7.48 -0.66 9.91
C ALA A 166 -8.12 -0.16 8.62
N GLU A 167 -9.38 0.26 8.70
CA GLU A 167 -10.07 0.91 7.60
C GLU A 167 -10.50 2.31 8.00
N TYR A 168 -10.32 3.23 7.06
CA TYR A 168 -10.72 4.63 7.14
C TYR A 168 -11.50 5.02 5.89
N THR A 169 -12.36 6.02 5.98
CA THR A 169 -12.91 6.66 4.77
C THR A 169 -11.79 7.32 3.97
N ASN A 170 -12.01 7.64 2.70
CA ASN A 170 -11.03 8.38 1.89
C ASN A 170 -10.61 9.72 2.52
N ASP A 171 -11.47 10.34 3.33
CA ASP A 171 -11.23 11.61 4.03
C ASP A 171 -10.55 11.43 5.40
N GLY A 172 -10.30 10.20 5.84
CA GLY A 172 -9.55 9.92 7.07
C GLY A 172 -10.40 9.67 8.32
N ASP A 173 -11.69 9.40 8.20
CA ASP A 173 -12.50 8.99 9.36
C ASP A 173 -12.34 7.50 9.62
N PHE A 174 -12.03 7.15 10.87
CA PHE A 174 -11.87 5.76 11.29
C PHE A 174 -13.19 4.97 11.14
N ILE A 175 -13.10 3.78 10.54
CA ILE A 175 -14.24 2.86 10.38
C ILE A 175 -14.12 1.68 11.34
N THR A 176 -13.04 0.93 11.25
CA THR A 176 -12.84 -0.29 12.04
C THR A 176 -11.39 -0.77 12.02
N SER A 177 -11.07 -1.71 12.89
CA SER A 177 -9.81 -2.47 12.83
C SER A 177 -10.09 -3.97 12.98
N VAL A 178 -9.23 -4.78 12.38
CA VAL A 178 -9.28 -6.24 12.44
C VAL A 178 -7.88 -6.77 12.73
N TRP A 179 -7.76 -7.62 13.74
CA TRP A 179 -6.48 -8.21 14.15
C TRP A 179 -6.17 -9.49 13.42
N MET A 180 -4.90 -9.78 13.21
CA MET A 180 -4.46 -11.04 12.62
C MET A 180 -4.94 -12.24 13.46
N PRO A 181 -5.35 -13.35 12.84
CA PRO A 181 -5.89 -14.52 13.52
C PRO A 181 -4.78 -15.37 14.15
N THR A 182 -4.35 -14.98 15.34
CA THR A 182 -3.39 -15.70 16.18
C THR A 182 -4.11 -16.66 17.12
N ASP A 183 -3.38 -17.55 17.80
CA ASP A 183 -3.93 -18.54 18.74
C ASP A 183 -4.64 -17.89 19.94
N ASP A 184 -4.22 -16.68 20.32
CA ASP A 184 -4.82 -15.90 21.42
C ASP A 184 -5.95 -14.95 20.97
N ASN A 185 -6.22 -14.87 19.66
CA ASN A 185 -7.22 -13.98 19.06
C ASN A 185 -8.12 -14.69 18.04
N LEU A 186 -8.75 -15.75 18.48
CA LEU A 186 -9.68 -16.54 17.67
C LEU A 186 -11.04 -15.85 17.51
N GLN A 187 -11.09 -14.69 16.93
CA GLN A 187 -12.37 -14.13 16.48
C GLN A 187 -12.83 -14.84 15.20
N GLY A 188 -13.59 -15.93 15.38
CA GLY A 188 -14.28 -16.62 14.31
C GLY A 188 -13.37 -17.55 13.48
N ALA A 189 -13.12 -18.70 14.02
CA ALA A 189 -12.97 -19.96 13.30
C ALA A 189 -12.11 -19.95 12.04
N VAL A 190 -10.81 -19.81 12.18
CA VAL A 190 -9.95 -20.58 11.28
C VAL A 190 -10.10 -22.04 11.73
N LYS A 191 -11.09 -22.74 11.16
CA LYS A 191 -11.44 -24.13 11.52
C LYS A 191 -10.35 -25.14 11.21
N SER A 192 -9.20 -24.69 10.68
CA SER A 192 -8.14 -25.56 10.18
C SER A 192 -7.01 -25.78 11.17
N GLY A 193 -7.03 -25.18 12.36
CA GLY A 193 -5.96 -25.35 13.36
C GLY A 193 -4.67 -24.59 13.06
N ASN A 194 -4.54 -23.87 11.95
CA ASN A 194 -3.40 -23.03 11.64
C ASN A 194 -3.68 -21.60 12.07
N TYR A 195 -2.72 -21.00 12.73
CA TYR A 195 -2.74 -19.61 13.18
C TYR A 195 -1.73 -18.78 12.41
N ALA A 196 -2.03 -17.49 12.21
CA ALA A 196 -1.04 -16.56 11.71
C ALA A 196 0.05 -16.33 12.77
N ASP A 197 1.26 -16.02 12.31
CA ASP A 197 2.37 -15.62 13.17
C ASP A 197 2.12 -14.27 13.88
N GLY A 198 1.10 -13.55 13.47
CA GLY A 198 0.67 -12.29 14.06
C GLY A 198 1.29 -11.06 13.42
N TYR A 199 2.33 -11.21 12.60
CA TYR A 199 2.92 -10.08 11.89
C TYR A 199 2.05 -9.64 10.71
N GLY A 200 2.18 -8.37 10.32
CA GLY A 200 1.51 -7.80 9.17
C GLY A 200 2.50 -7.11 8.26
N TYR A 201 2.20 -7.07 6.98
CA TYR A 201 2.98 -6.34 6.01
C TYR A 201 2.09 -5.74 4.93
N ASP A 202 1.63 -6.53 3.98
CA ASP A 202 0.90 -6.07 2.82
C ASP A 202 -0.50 -6.67 2.71
N ALA A 203 -1.35 -6.05 1.90
CA ALA A 203 -2.71 -6.51 1.62
C ALA A 203 -3.04 -6.36 0.13
N ARG A 204 -3.70 -7.39 -0.42
CA ARG A 204 -4.15 -7.38 -1.82
C ARG A 204 -5.55 -7.96 -1.94
N ALA A 205 -6.41 -7.28 -2.69
CA ALA A 205 -7.79 -7.72 -2.93
C ALA A 205 -7.94 -8.42 -4.29
N LEU A 206 -8.73 -9.49 -4.28
CA LEU A 206 -9.21 -10.18 -5.47
C LEU A 206 -10.75 -10.11 -5.49
N PRO A 207 -11.34 -9.01 -5.98
CA PRO A 207 -12.77 -8.72 -5.81
C PRO A 207 -13.70 -9.80 -6.40
N ARG A 208 -13.36 -10.31 -7.58
CA ARG A 208 -14.16 -11.34 -8.26
C ARG A 208 -14.24 -12.67 -7.51
N ARG A 209 -13.38 -12.87 -6.51
CA ARG A 209 -13.31 -14.06 -5.66
C ARG A 209 -13.78 -13.81 -4.24
N ASN A 210 -14.10 -12.56 -3.90
CA ASN A 210 -14.37 -12.14 -2.53
C ASN A 210 -13.21 -12.55 -1.59
N VAL A 211 -11.98 -12.26 -2.02
CA VAL A 211 -10.76 -12.62 -1.30
C VAL A 211 -9.94 -11.39 -1.03
N LEU A 212 -9.47 -11.26 0.20
CA LEU A 212 -8.36 -10.40 0.60
C LEU A 212 -7.21 -11.29 1.05
N VAL A 213 -6.00 -10.96 0.67
CA VAL A 213 -4.78 -11.68 1.07
C VAL A 213 -3.90 -10.71 1.84
N THR A 214 -3.39 -11.14 2.99
CA THR A 214 -2.38 -10.39 3.74
C THR A 214 -1.13 -11.23 3.90
N SER A 215 0.03 -10.60 3.82
CA SER A 215 1.32 -11.22 4.09
C SER A 215 1.86 -10.78 5.44
N SER A 216 2.76 -11.57 6.01
CA SER A 216 3.52 -11.24 7.19
C SER A 216 4.95 -10.79 6.83
N PHE A 217 5.64 -10.18 7.79
CA PHE A 217 7.04 -9.81 7.67
C PHE A 217 7.75 -10.00 9.01
N THR A 218 7.81 -8.96 9.85
CA THR A 218 8.44 -9.04 11.18
C THR A 218 7.90 -7.92 12.07
N GLY A 219 8.04 -8.09 13.39
CA GLY A 219 7.63 -7.05 14.34
C GLY A 219 8.58 -5.85 14.35
N TRP A 220 8.11 -4.76 14.94
CA TRP A 220 8.79 -3.49 15.01
C TRP A 220 10.22 -3.58 15.58
N ASN A 221 10.38 -4.28 16.70
CA ASN A 221 11.68 -4.43 17.34
C ASN A 221 12.74 -5.05 16.43
N ASN A 222 12.30 -5.95 15.54
CA ASN A 222 13.18 -6.58 14.57
C ASN A 222 13.45 -5.67 13.38
N TYR A 223 12.41 -5.03 12.86
CA TYR A 223 12.50 -4.10 11.74
C TYR A 223 13.44 -2.92 12.04
N MET A 224 13.37 -2.35 13.24
CA MET A 224 14.19 -1.20 13.65
C MET A 224 15.64 -1.57 14.05
N MET A 225 16.01 -2.84 13.99
CA MET A 225 17.40 -3.25 14.19
C MET A 225 18.25 -2.83 12.98
N ASN A 226 19.51 -2.48 13.25
CA ASN A 226 20.49 -2.33 12.18
C ASN A 226 20.56 -3.63 11.36
N LEU A 227 20.45 -3.53 10.03
CA LEU A 227 20.38 -4.68 9.13
C LEU A 227 21.53 -5.67 9.33
N GLY A 228 22.76 -5.20 9.48
CA GLY A 228 23.92 -6.07 9.70
C GLY A 228 23.86 -6.82 11.04
N LYS A 229 23.34 -6.16 12.10
CA LYS A 229 23.11 -6.83 13.39
C LYS A 229 21.99 -7.84 13.30
N MET A 230 20.89 -7.50 12.64
CA MET A 230 19.75 -8.38 12.45
C MET A 230 20.14 -9.66 11.70
N MET A 231 20.85 -9.52 10.58
CA MET A 231 21.32 -10.66 9.77
C MET A 231 22.34 -11.56 10.50
N GLY A 232 23.07 -11.00 11.45
CA GLY A 232 24.01 -11.74 12.30
C GLY A 232 23.41 -12.34 13.59
N ASP A 233 22.14 -12.05 13.87
CA ASP A 233 21.44 -12.52 15.08
C ASP A 233 20.45 -13.64 14.75
N PRO A 234 20.78 -14.92 15.09
CA PRO A 234 19.90 -16.06 14.81
C PRO A 234 18.51 -15.93 15.49
N GLU A 235 18.42 -15.23 16.61
CA GLU A 235 17.14 -15.02 17.29
C GLU A 235 16.31 -13.96 16.58
N ALA A 236 16.94 -12.94 15.99
CA ALA A 236 16.25 -11.99 15.13
C ALA A 236 15.67 -12.69 13.88
N MET A 237 16.44 -13.58 13.27
CA MET A 237 15.99 -14.34 12.10
C MET A 237 14.79 -15.23 12.38
N LYS A 238 14.67 -15.80 13.59
CA LYS A 238 13.48 -16.56 14.00
C LYS A 238 12.20 -15.73 14.19
N ARG A 239 12.33 -14.41 14.25
CA ARG A 239 11.20 -13.49 14.41
C ARG A 239 10.66 -12.95 13.10
N PHE A 240 11.09 -13.49 11.97
CA PHE A 240 10.42 -13.22 10.69
C PHE A 240 9.18 -14.09 10.55
N GLY A 241 8.14 -13.48 10.04
CA GLY A 241 6.88 -14.16 9.75
C GLY A 241 6.95 -14.92 8.43
N ASN A 242 6.21 -16.02 8.38
CA ASN A 242 6.13 -16.88 7.21
C ASN A 242 4.69 -17.25 6.86
N THR A 243 3.71 -16.51 7.33
CA THR A 243 2.31 -16.81 7.07
C THR A 243 1.66 -15.84 6.08
N VAL A 244 0.70 -16.38 5.34
CA VAL A 244 -0.21 -15.63 4.49
C VAL A 244 -1.63 -15.93 4.94
N VAL A 245 -2.44 -14.89 5.17
CA VAL A 245 -3.83 -15.06 5.57
C VAL A 245 -4.76 -14.76 4.41
N ILE A 246 -5.66 -15.69 4.13
CA ILE A 246 -6.76 -15.53 3.20
C ILE A 246 -8.01 -15.12 3.98
N TRP A 247 -8.57 -13.97 3.63
CA TRP A 247 -9.76 -13.40 4.26
C TRP A 247 -10.95 -13.40 3.32
N ASP A 248 -12.15 -13.40 3.89
CA ASP A 248 -13.30 -12.89 3.19
C ASP A 248 -13.15 -11.37 3.00
N LEU A 249 -13.13 -10.92 1.75
CA LEU A 249 -12.90 -9.52 1.43
C LEU A 249 -13.98 -8.59 1.97
N HIS A 250 -15.25 -9.03 1.97
CA HIS A 250 -16.36 -8.19 2.43
C HIS A 250 -16.57 -8.28 3.94
N ALA A 251 -16.48 -9.49 4.50
CA ALA A 251 -16.72 -9.71 5.93
C ALA A 251 -15.49 -9.45 6.81
N ARG A 252 -14.28 -9.35 6.24
CA ARG A 252 -13.01 -9.27 6.98
C ARG A 252 -12.82 -10.42 7.99
N THR A 253 -13.35 -11.59 7.67
CA THR A 253 -13.17 -12.80 8.47
C THR A 253 -12.09 -13.68 7.86
N PRO A 254 -11.16 -14.23 8.66
CA PRO A 254 -10.12 -15.10 8.13
C PRO A 254 -10.73 -16.42 7.66
N LYS A 255 -10.37 -16.86 6.47
CA LYS A 255 -10.81 -18.13 5.86
C LYS A 255 -9.75 -19.20 5.98
N LYS A 256 -8.47 -18.82 5.82
CA LYS A 256 -7.36 -19.76 5.83
C LYS A 256 -6.07 -19.06 6.16
N VAL A 257 -5.21 -19.73 6.90
CA VAL A 257 -3.81 -19.37 7.09
C VAL A 257 -2.95 -20.38 6.35
N LEU A 258 -1.96 -19.89 5.62
CA LEU A 258 -1.02 -20.67 4.85
C LEU A 258 0.39 -20.41 5.38
N ASP A 259 1.15 -21.46 5.63
CA ASP A 259 2.58 -21.36 5.85
C ASP A 259 3.29 -21.27 4.49
N VAL A 260 4.30 -20.40 4.41
CA VAL A 260 5.16 -20.27 3.22
C VAL A 260 6.44 -21.06 3.46
N PRO A 261 6.62 -22.23 2.84
CA PRO A 261 7.80 -23.06 3.05
C PRO A 261 9.08 -22.35 2.62
N GLY A 262 10.11 -22.41 3.45
CA GLY A 262 11.42 -21.82 3.14
C GLY A 262 11.47 -20.30 3.24
N ALA A 263 10.44 -19.63 3.75
CA ALA A 263 10.55 -18.26 4.23
C ALA A 263 11.50 -18.24 5.44
N PRO A 264 12.27 -17.15 5.61
CA PRO A 264 13.29 -17.07 6.64
C PRO A 264 12.76 -17.31 8.04
#